data_dc613d6179e97cbc8e0e02e251eb03bd
#
_entry.id   dc613d6179e97cbc8e0e02e251eb03bd
#
_cell.length_a   1.000
_cell.length_b   1.000
_cell.length_c   1.000
_cell.angle_alpha   90.00
_cell.angle_beta   90.00
_cell.angle_gamma   90.00
#
_symmetry.space_group_name_H-M   'P 1'
#
loop_
_entity.id
_entity.type
_entity.pdbx_description
1 polymer ?
#
loop_
_entity_poly.entity_id
_entity_poly.type
_entity_poly.pdbx_seq_one_letter_code
_entity_poly.pdbx_strand_id
1 'polypeptide(L)'
;MPATASVSSKTIIVADDTAFVRDRFRAALQSVGHRTTTVADASELLSRVRQEGADIDLVVLDLRLPPLPGPALVRTLKEIKDFQAQIVVFSGTIASAEEVRDLSMLGISGYINEYSAVQHIVPALTPHLFPDQYNRRATPRVVVGISVSYRVGNTISAALTLNVSRGGLAIRTTNPLDKGTHVRVRFRLPSTARDVEAEAMVVWTDRRFGMGLHFTRIDAATQQSLEDFVRTHFFTNRKA
;
A
#
# COMPACT_ATOMS: atom_id res chain seq x y z
N MET A 1 -9.11 -33.63 9.87
CA MET A 1 -9.41 -32.28 10.33
C MET A 1 -8.12 -31.46 10.22
N PRO A 2 -7.97 -30.52 9.28
CA PRO A 2 -6.81 -29.65 9.29
C PRO A 2 -6.92 -28.75 10.51
N ALA A 3 -5.85 -28.69 11.31
CA ALA A 3 -5.74 -27.80 12.45
C ALA A 3 -5.89 -26.35 11.97
N THR A 4 -6.92 -25.67 12.44
CA THR A 4 -7.05 -24.22 12.31
C THR A 4 -5.86 -23.60 13.02
N ALA A 5 -4.86 -23.15 12.26
CA ALA A 5 -3.79 -22.34 12.81
C ALA A 5 -4.47 -21.14 13.50
N SER A 6 -4.30 -21.02 14.81
CA SER A 6 -4.79 -19.88 15.57
C SER A 6 -4.10 -18.63 15.03
N VAL A 7 -4.81 -17.83 14.27
CA VAL A 7 -4.33 -16.54 13.82
C VAL A 7 -4.11 -15.70 15.09
N SER A 8 -2.86 -15.29 15.35
CA SER A 8 -2.58 -14.47 16.53
C SER A 8 -3.40 -13.18 16.46
N SER A 9 -4.10 -12.85 17.54
CA SER A 9 -4.88 -11.62 17.63
C SER A 9 -3.96 -10.41 17.49
N LYS A 10 -4.35 -9.46 16.63
CA LYS A 10 -3.62 -8.21 16.37
C LYS A 10 -4.38 -7.03 16.95
N THR A 11 -3.67 -5.99 17.38
CA THR A 11 -4.22 -4.74 17.87
C THR A 11 -4.23 -3.70 16.75
N ILE A 12 -5.42 -3.22 16.42
CA ILE A 12 -5.63 -2.35 15.24
C ILE A 12 -6.36 -1.09 15.69
N ILE A 13 -5.88 0.07 15.26
CA ILE A 13 -6.61 1.34 15.37
C ILE A 13 -7.19 1.69 14.00
N VAL A 14 -8.47 2.05 13.98
CA VAL A 14 -9.14 2.61 12.80
C VAL A 14 -9.47 4.07 13.08
N ALA A 15 -8.81 4.94 12.35
CA ALA A 15 -8.88 6.39 12.49
C ALA A 15 -9.61 6.99 11.28
N ASP A 16 -10.85 7.41 11.47
CA ASP A 16 -11.73 7.94 10.44
C ASP A 16 -12.80 8.82 11.11
N ASP A 17 -13.17 9.95 10.52
CA ASP A 17 -14.18 10.85 11.08
C ASP A 17 -15.60 10.32 10.94
N THR A 18 -15.83 9.41 9.99
CA THR A 18 -17.13 8.84 9.66
C THR A 18 -17.45 7.61 10.54
N ALA A 19 -18.42 7.71 11.42
CA ALA A 19 -18.80 6.61 12.31
C ALA A 19 -19.14 5.31 11.56
N PHE A 20 -19.85 5.40 10.45
CA PHE A 20 -20.21 4.25 9.63
C PHE A 20 -18.97 3.49 9.10
N VAL A 21 -17.92 4.20 8.70
CA VAL A 21 -16.66 3.60 8.26
C VAL A 21 -15.99 2.89 9.43
N ARG A 22 -15.85 3.56 10.56
CA ARG A 22 -15.26 2.98 11.76
C ARG A 22 -15.97 1.69 12.19
N ASP A 23 -17.31 1.68 12.19
CA ASP A 23 -18.10 0.50 12.58
C ASP A 23 -17.94 -0.66 11.59
N ARG A 24 -17.86 -0.38 10.30
CA ARG A 24 -17.59 -1.40 9.27
C ARG A 24 -16.24 -2.09 9.48
N PHE A 25 -15.19 -1.30 9.68
CA PHE A 25 -13.85 -1.85 9.94
C PHE A 25 -13.81 -2.63 11.24
N ARG A 26 -14.39 -2.08 12.32
CA ARG A 26 -14.46 -2.74 13.62
C ARG A 26 -15.16 -4.09 13.52
N ALA A 27 -16.34 -4.13 12.94
CA ALA A 27 -17.10 -5.37 12.78
C ALA A 27 -16.34 -6.42 11.96
N ALA A 28 -15.74 -6.02 10.82
CA ALA A 28 -14.98 -6.92 9.97
C ALA A 28 -13.74 -7.49 10.67
N LEU A 29 -12.99 -6.67 11.39
CA LEU A 29 -11.75 -7.09 12.06
C LEU A 29 -12.01 -7.91 13.31
N GLN A 30 -13.03 -7.54 14.11
CA GLN A 30 -13.42 -8.30 15.28
C GLN A 30 -14.01 -9.67 14.93
N SER A 31 -14.71 -9.80 13.80
CA SER A 31 -15.25 -11.08 13.33
C SER A 31 -14.18 -12.15 13.05
N VAL A 32 -12.94 -11.71 12.81
CA VAL A 32 -11.78 -12.61 12.60
C VAL A 32 -10.82 -12.64 13.80
N GLY A 33 -11.24 -12.11 14.95
CA GLY A 33 -10.53 -12.23 16.23
C GLY A 33 -9.49 -11.16 16.52
N HIS A 34 -9.44 -10.04 15.79
CA HIS A 34 -8.54 -8.92 16.08
C HIS A 34 -9.14 -7.97 17.11
N ARG A 35 -8.28 -7.36 17.93
CA ARG A 35 -8.64 -6.27 18.83
C ARG A 35 -8.67 -4.97 18.03
N THR A 36 -9.82 -4.33 17.97
CA THR A 36 -9.99 -3.12 17.15
C THR A 36 -10.53 -1.98 17.98
N THR A 37 -9.76 -0.90 18.04
CA THR A 37 -10.14 0.39 18.60
C THR A 37 -10.43 1.37 17.47
N THR A 38 -11.39 2.28 17.67
CA THR A 38 -11.72 3.30 16.67
C THR A 38 -11.56 4.68 17.28
N VAL A 39 -11.07 5.62 16.49
CA VAL A 39 -10.89 7.03 16.86
C VAL A 39 -11.48 7.93 15.79
N ALA A 40 -12.01 9.08 16.18
CA ALA A 40 -12.75 9.97 15.28
C ALA A 40 -11.93 11.17 14.80
N ASP A 41 -10.80 11.45 15.42
CA ASP A 41 -9.94 12.59 15.08
C ASP A 41 -8.46 12.30 15.34
N ALA A 42 -7.61 13.17 14.80
CA ALA A 42 -6.16 13.04 14.91
C ALA A 42 -5.63 13.21 16.34
N SER A 43 -6.31 14.01 17.18
CA SER A 43 -5.88 14.25 18.56
C SER A 43 -6.07 13.00 19.40
N GLU A 44 -7.20 12.33 19.26
CA GLU A 44 -7.48 11.05 19.91
C GLU A 44 -6.51 9.96 19.43
N LEU A 45 -6.24 9.90 18.11
CA LEU A 45 -5.26 8.96 17.54
C LEU A 45 -3.88 9.17 18.15
N LEU A 46 -3.37 10.39 18.16
CA LEU A 46 -2.05 10.72 18.70
C LEU A 46 -1.94 10.44 20.20
N SER A 47 -3.01 10.72 20.96
CA SER A 47 -3.06 10.42 22.38
C SER A 47 -2.94 8.91 22.66
N ARG A 48 -3.71 8.09 21.92
CA ARG A 48 -3.64 6.64 22.06
C ARG A 48 -2.30 6.07 21.65
N VAL A 49 -1.76 6.52 20.52
CA VAL A 49 -0.45 6.04 20.04
C VAL A 49 0.67 6.38 21.02
N ARG A 50 0.60 7.54 21.72
CA ARG A 50 1.58 7.87 22.78
C ARG A 50 1.46 6.98 24.01
N GLN A 51 0.26 6.48 24.31
CA GLN A 51 0.00 5.64 25.48
C GLN A 51 0.26 4.15 25.21
N GLU A 52 -0.11 3.66 24.04
CA GLU A 52 -0.19 2.24 23.70
C GLU A 52 0.66 1.86 22.47
N GLY A 53 1.52 2.79 21.99
CA GLY A 53 2.19 2.67 20.66
C GLY A 53 2.94 1.36 20.42
N ALA A 54 3.57 0.81 21.47
CA ALA A 54 4.30 -0.46 21.38
C ALA A 54 3.39 -1.69 21.16
N ASP A 55 2.13 -1.61 21.57
CA ASP A 55 1.16 -2.71 21.49
C ASP A 55 0.29 -2.66 20.23
N ILE A 56 0.43 -1.61 19.42
CA ILE A 56 -0.34 -1.42 18.21
C ILE A 56 0.39 -2.11 17.04
N ASP A 57 -0.30 -2.99 16.34
CA ASP A 57 0.24 -3.67 15.14
C ASP A 57 -0.04 -2.89 13.85
N LEU A 58 -1.20 -2.22 13.78
CA LEU A 58 -1.66 -1.55 12.56
C LEU A 58 -2.51 -0.32 12.86
N VAL A 59 -2.31 0.75 12.11
CA VAL A 59 -3.22 1.90 12.03
C VAL A 59 -3.81 1.95 10.63
N VAL A 60 -5.13 1.91 10.53
CA VAL A 60 -5.89 2.26 9.32
C VAL A 60 -6.27 3.73 9.44
N LEU A 61 -5.81 4.56 8.51
CA LEU A 61 -5.85 6.01 8.60
C LEU A 61 -6.59 6.63 7.41
N ASP A 62 -7.67 7.37 7.67
CA ASP A 62 -8.20 8.32 6.69
C ASP A 62 -7.30 9.55 6.61
N LEU A 63 -6.90 9.93 5.39
CA LEU A 63 -6.08 11.12 5.15
C LEU A 63 -6.81 12.44 5.42
N ARG A 64 -8.14 12.41 5.51
CA ARG A 64 -8.99 13.57 5.80
C ARG A 64 -9.30 13.73 7.28
N LEU A 65 -8.69 12.92 8.15
CA LEU A 65 -8.95 12.94 9.58
C LEU A 65 -8.60 14.31 10.20
N PRO A 66 -9.58 15.05 10.71
CA PRO A 66 -9.33 16.37 11.29
C PRO A 66 -8.57 16.27 12.63
N PRO A 67 -7.91 17.33 13.10
CA PRO A 67 -7.69 18.62 12.44
C PRO A 67 -6.41 18.69 11.58
N LEU A 68 -5.66 17.60 11.45
CA LEU A 68 -4.38 17.58 10.76
C LEU A 68 -4.49 17.04 9.33
N PRO A 69 -3.80 17.64 8.35
CA PRO A 69 -3.65 17.04 7.03
C PRO A 69 -2.99 15.65 7.12
N GLY A 70 -3.46 14.69 6.33
CA GLY A 70 -2.99 13.30 6.36
C GLY A 70 -1.48 13.12 6.31
N PRO A 71 -0.72 13.76 5.38
CA PRO A 71 0.74 13.68 5.37
C PRO A 71 1.42 14.21 6.63
N ALA A 72 0.90 15.30 7.22
CA ALA A 72 1.42 15.84 8.48
C ALA A 72 1.15 14.87 9.64
N LEU A 73 -0.04 14.28 9.69
CA LEU A 73 -0.40 13.30 10.70
C LEU A 73 0.48 12.05 10.62
N VAL A 74 0.76 11.55 9.41
CA VAL A 74 1.67 10.40 9.23
C VAL A 74 3.09 10.73 9.74
N ARG A 75 3.62 11.93 9.44
CA ARG A 75 4.92 12.37 9.99
C ARG A 75 4.92 12.37 11.50
N THR A 76 3.92 13.02 12.12
CA THR A 76 3.79 13.10 13.57
C THR A 76 3.70 11.71 14.21
N LEU A 77 2.95 10.77 13.63
CA LEU A 77 2.87 9.38 14.10
C LEU A 77 4.25 8.71 14.07
N LYS A 78 5.01 8.89 12.98
CA LYS A 78 6.34 8.28 12.82
C LYS A 78 7.41 8.87 13.74
N GLU A 79 7.19 10.08 14.26
CA GLU A 79 8.08 10.73 15.24
C GLU A 79 7.80 10.27 16.68
N ILE A 80 6.69 9.59 16.95
CA ILE A 80 6.39 9.07 18.28
C ILE A 80 7.34 7.93 18.61
N LYS A 81 8.05 8.07 19.73
CA LYS A 81 8.94 7.03 20.25
C LYS A 81 8.15 5.74 20.49
N ASP A 82 8.77 4.62 20.14
CA ASP A 82 8.22 3.26 20.30
C ASP A 82 7.01 2.93 19.40
N PHE A 83 6.58 3.83 18.52
CA PHE A 83 5.56 3.55 17.53
C PHE A 83 6.15 2.84 16.29
N GLN A 84 5.90 1.55 16.17
CA GLN A 84 6.39 0.72 15.06
C GLN A 84 5.25 0.10 14.23
N ALA A 85 4.00 0.47 14.54
CA ALA A 85 2.85 -0.05 13.82
C ALA A 85 2.91 0.28 12.33
N GLN A 86 2.39 -0.61 11.51
CA GLN A 86 2.17 -0.34 10.11
C GLN A 86 1.06 0.69 9.93
N ILE A 87 1.22 1.61 8.98
CA ILE A 87 0.17 2.56 8.62
C ILE A 87 -0.37 2.17 7.24
N VAL A 88 -1.65 1.84 7.19
CA VAL A 88 -2.38 1.64 5.94
C VAL A 88 -3.35 2.80 5.77
N VAL A 89 -3.20 3.51 4.68
CA VAL A 89 -4.08 4.62 4.35
C VAL A 89 -5.37 4.11 3.73
N PHE A 90 -6.48 4.66 4.19
CA PHE A 90 -7.81 4.44 3.66
C PHE A 90 -8.33 5.77 3.09
N SER A 91 -8.63 5.82 1.80
CA SER A 91 -9.11 7.05 1.18
C SER A 91 -9.90 6.78 -0.11
N GLY A 92 -10.89 7.60 -0.41
CA GLY A 92 -11.71 7.51 -1.62
C GLY A 92 -10.99 7.96 -2.88
N THR A 93 -10.07 8.90 -2.76
CA THR A 93 -9.31 9.42 -3.89
C THR A 93 -7.88 9.75 -3.48
N ILE A 94 -6.94 9.12 -4.14
CA ILE A 94 -5.62 9.71 -4.29
C ILE A 94 -5.74 10.71 -5.43
N ALA A 95 -5.69 11.99 -5.11
CA ALA A 95 -5.98 13.05 -6.08
C ALA A 95 -4.81 13.29 -7.04
N SER A 96 -3.57 12.98 -6.64
CA SER A 96 -2.39 13.26 -7.45
C SER A 96 -1.26 12.23 -7.27
N ALA A 97 -0.37 12.15 -8.25
CA ALA A 97 0.88 11.37 -8.17
C ALA A 97 1.82 11.90 -7.08
N GLU A 98 1.76 13.18 -6.80
CA GLU A 98 2.56 13.86 -5.80
C GLU A 98 2.15 13.41 -4.40
N GLU A 99 0.86 13.35 -4.11
CA GLU A 99 0.32 12.84 -2.85
C GLU A 99 0.71 11.39 -2.58
N VAL A 100 0.64 10.50 -3.58
CA VAL A 100 1.10 9.10 -3.45
C VAL A 100 2.60 9.04 -3.18
N ARG A 101 3.38 9.89 -3.84
CA ARG A 101 4.83 9.97 -3.63
C ARG A 101 5.15 10.41 -2.21
N ASP A 102 4.52 11.47 -1.74
CA ASP A 102 4.73 12.02 -0.41
C ASP A 102 4.37 11.01 0.68
N LEU A 103 3.23 10.33 0.55
CA LEU A 103 2.81 9.28 1.46
C LEU A 103 3.77 8.08 1.45
N SER A 104 4.25 7.68 0.28
CA SER A 104 5.23 6.59 0.14
C SER A 104 6.56 6.94 0.80
N MET A 105 7.01 8.18 0.65
CA MET A 105 8.24 8.68 1.30
C MET A 105 8.10 8.76 2.83
N LEU A 106 6.88 8.92 3.33
CA LEU A 106 6.58 8.88 4.77
C LEU A 106 6.50 7.46 5.35
N GLY A 107 6.69 6.43 4.52
CA GLY A 107 6.75 5.05 4.98
C GLY A 107 5.39 4.44 5.33
N ILE A 108 4.32 4.80 4.62
CA ILE A 108 3.07 4.05 4.72
C ILE A 108 3.26 2.63 4.17
N SER A 109 2.56 1.67 4.77
CA SER A 109 2.68 0.26 4.42
C SER A 109 1.76 -0.16 3.28
N GLY A 110 0.68 0.57 3.06
CA GLY A 110 -0.28 0.26 2.01
C GLY A 110 -1.41 1.28 1.89
N TYR A 111 -2.27 1.01 0.92
CA TYR A 111 -3.44 1.83 0.61
C TYR A 111 -4.66 0.95 0.32
N ILE A 112 -5.81 1.33 0.86
CA ILE A 112 -7.11 0.71 0.60
C ILE A 112 -8.05 1.79 0.07
N ASN A 113 -8.78 1.44 -0.99
CA ASN A 113 -9.79 2.33 -1.56
C ASN A 113 -11.04 2.37 -0.67
N GLU A 114 -11.57 3.56 -0.39
CA GLU A 114 -12.78 3.81 0.40
C GLU A 114 -14.03 3.05 -0.12
N TYR A 115 -14.10 2.80 -1.42
CA TYR A 115 -15.22 2.08 -2.04
C TYR A 115 -15.10 0.56 -1.96
N SER A 116 -14.10 0.02 -1.26
CA SER A 116 -13.97 -1.42 -1.06
C SER A 116 -15.16 -1.95 -0.24
N ALA A 117 -15.80 -3.00 -0.73
CA ALA A 117 -16.87 -3.67 0.01
C ALA A 117 -16.33 -4.26 1.33
N VAL A 118 -17.18 -4.37 2.37
CA VAL A 118 -16.80 -4.88 3.70
C VAL A 118 -16.03 -6.21 3.64
N GLN A 119 -16.45 -7.10 2.75
CA GLN A 119 -15.82 -8.40 2.52
C GLN A 119 -14.36 -8.32 2.04
N HIS A 120 -13.90 -7.17 1.56
CA HIS A 120 -12.53 -6.95 1.09
C HIS A 120 -11.64 -6.28 2.13
N ILE A 121 -12.18 -5.80 3.26
CA ILE A 121 -11.41 -5.14 4.31
C ILE A 121 -10.37 -6.10 4.90
N VAL A 122 -10.81 -7.23 5.43
CA VAL A 122 -9.91 -8.22 6.05
C VAL A 122 -8.86 -8.72 5.05
N PRO A 123 -9.22 -9.20 3.85
CA PRO A 123 -8.23 -9.62 2.84
C PRO A 123 -7.23 -8.52 2.45
N ALA A 124 -7.63 -7.25 2.44
CA ALA A 124 -6.75 -6.14 2.12
C ALA A 124 -5.75 -5.84 3.24
N LEU A 125 -6.17 -5.98 4.51
CA LEU A 125 -5.32 -5.71 5.68
C LEU A 125 -4.44 -6.90 6.08
N THR A 126 -4.86 -8.13 5.79
CA THR A 126 -4.14 -9.34 6.20
C THR A 126 -2.66 -9.38 5.80
N PRO A 127 -2.23 -8.94 4.59
CA PRO A 127 -0.81 -8.88 4.23
C PRO A 127 0.01 -7.92 5.09
N HIS A 128 -0.62 -6.91 5.68
CA HIS A 128 0.01 -5.94 6.58
C HIS A 128 0.03 -6.43 8.03
N LEU A 129 -0.95 -7.22 8.45
CA LEU A 129 -1.03 -7.82 9.77
C LEU A 129 -0.10 -9.02 9.95
N PHE A 130 0.09 -9.79 8.89
CA PHE A 130 0.87 -11.02 8.87
C PHE A 130 1.85 -11.06 7.70
N PRO A 131 2.81 -10.13 7.62
CA PRO A 131 3.72 -10.03 6.47
C PRO A 131 4.49 -11.32 6.22
N ASP A 132 4.88 -12.04 7.26
CA ASP A 132 5.67 -13.28 7.15
C ASP A 132 4.85 -14.47 6.64
N GLN A 133 3.55 -14.51 6.93
CA GLN A 133 2.66 -15.59 6.48
C GLN A 133 2.07 -15.32 5.09
N TYR A 134 1.86 -14.05 4.75
CA TYR A 134 1.22 -13.64 3.50
C TYR A 134 2.20 -13.25 2.39
N ASN A 135 3.47 -13.14 2.72
CA ASN A 135 4.50 -12.86 1.71
C ASN A 135 4.79 -14.12 0.84
N ARG A 136 3.73 -14.74 0.30
CA ARG A 136 3.81 -15.76 -0.76
C ARG A 136 4.44 -15.22 -2.05
N ARG A 137 4.71 -13.93 -2.09
CA ARG A 137 5.39 -13.26 -3.19
C ARG A 137 6.89 -13.35 -2.94
N ALA A 138 7.60 -13.90 -3.89
CA ALA A 138 9.06 -14.07 -3.82
C ALA A 138 9.84 -12.74 -3.65
N THR A 139 9.16 -11.58 -3.71
CA THR A 139 9.82 -10.27 -3.68
C THR A 139 8.99 -9.20 -2.95
N PRO A 140 9.63 -8.35 -2.11
CA PRO A 140 8.99 -7.21 -1.49
C PRO A 140 8.50 -6.19 -2.53
N ARG A 141 7.51 -5.38 -2.14
CA ARG A 141 6.95 -4.30 -2.95
C ARG A 141 7.04 -2.99 -2.21
N VAL A 142 7.41 -1.94 -2.93
CA VAL A 142 7.42 -0.57 -2.44
C VAL A 142 6.20 0.15 -3.01
N VAL A 143 5.39 0.73 -2.15
CA VAL A 143 4.30 1.64 -2.58
C VAL A 143 4.96 2.90 -3.10
N VAL A 144 4.73 3.23 -4.36
CA VAL A 144 5.32 4.41 -4.99
C VAL A 144 4.47 4.87 -6.16
N GLY A 145 4.11 6.16 -6.15
CA GLY A 145 3.33 6.79 -7.22
C GLY A 145 4.24 7.51 -8.20
N ILE A 146 4.71 6.81 -9.20
CA ILE A 146 5.51 7.40 -10.28
C ILE A 146 4.78 7.25 -11.62
N SER A 147 4.99 8.23 -12.49
CA SER A 147 4.45 8.16 -13.84
C SER A 147 5.09 7.00 -14.60
N VAL A 148 4.25 6.19 -15.24
CA VAL A 148 4.66 5.09 -16.11
C VAL A 148 3.97 5.22 -17.45
N SER A 149 4.71 5.09 -18.53
CA SER A 149 4.15 4.86 -19.86
C SER A 149 4.18 3.37 -20.19
N TYR A 150 3.12 2.89 -20.82
CA TYR A 150 3.08 1.52 -21.33
C TYR A 150 2.59 1.51 -22.79
N ARG A 151 3.21 0.65 -23.60
CA ARG A 151 2.90 0.52 -25.02
C ARG A 151 2.30 -0.85 -25.32
N VAL A 152 1.22 -0.84 -26.08
CA VAL A 152 0.58 -2.03 -26.67
C VAL A 152 0.48 -1.81 -28.17
N GLY A 153 1.18 -2.59 -28.96
CA GLY A 153 1.29 -2.34 -30.41
C GLY A 153 1.81 -0.93 -30.66
N ASN A 154 1.03 -0.11 -31.39
CA ASN A 154 1.36 1.28 -31.70
C ASN A 154 0.80 2.31 -30.71
N THR A 155 0.03 1.87 -29.72
CA THR A 155 -0.61 2.78 -28.75
C THR A 155 0.27 2.93 -27.52
N ILE A 156 0.50 4.18 -27.09
CA ILE A 156 1.17 4.51 -25.83
C ILE A 156 0.14 5.13 -24.90
N SER A 157 0.08 4.62 -23.69
CA SER A 157 -0.76 5.15 -22.62
C SER A 157 0.09 5.51 -21.40
N ALA A 158 -0.38 6.48 -20.62
CA ALA A 158 0.23 6.87 -19.36
C ALA A 158 -0.64 6.44 -18.18
N ALA A 159 0.02 6.08 -17.08
CA ALA A 159 -0.63 5.71 -15.82
C ALA A 159 0.27 6.07 -14.64
N LEU A 160 -0.22 5.81 -13.42
CA LEU A 160 0.57 5.91 -12.19
C LEU A 160 0.84 4.52 -11.63
N THR A 161 2.03 4.31 -11.09
CA THR A 161 2.30 3.11 -10.33
C THR A 161 1.57 3.15 -8.99
N LEU A 162 1.06 2.01 -8.55
CA LEU A 162 0.56 1.80 -7.19
C LEU A 162 1.64 1.20 -6.30
N ASN A 163 2.43 0.32 -6.87
CA ASN A 163 3.60 -0.26 -6.23
C ASN A 163 4.55 -0.83 -7.27
N VAL A 164 5.82 -0.99 -6.85
CA VAL A 164 6.90 -1.56 -7.66
C VAL A 164 7.60 -2.65 -6.86
N SER A 165 8.00 -3.72 -7.54
CA SER A 165 8.80 -4.82 -6.99
C SER A 165 9.87 -5.23 -7.99
N ARG A 166 10.79 -6.10 -7.58
CA ARG A 166 11.78 -6.71 -8.46
C ARG A 166 11.19 -7.36 -9.71
N GLY A 167 10.01 -8.00 -9.60
CA GLY A 167 9.40 -8.78 -10.69
C GLY A 167 8.25 -8.09 -11.41
N GLY A 168 7.93 -6.83 -11.10
CA GLY A 168 6.82 -6.14 -11.75
C GLY A 168 6.29 -4.95 -10.99
N LEU A 169 5.22 -4.39 -11.49
CA LEU A 169 4.55 -3.22 -10.92
C LEU A 169 3.03 -3.34 -11.03
N ALA A 170 2.32 -2.66 -10.15
CA ALA A 170 0.90 -2.40 -10.31
C ALA A 170 0.70 -0.95 -10.73
N ILE A 171 -0.20 -0.73 -11.67
CA ILE A 171 -0.52 0.60 -12.19
C ILE A 171 -2.00 0.91 -12.06
N ARG A 172 -2.30 2.18 -11.78
CA ARG A 172 -3.64 2.70 -11.77
C ARG A 172 -4.03 3.13 -13.18
N THR A 173 -5.09 2.56 -13.70
CA THR A 173 -5.68 2.94 -14.99
C THR A 173 -7.19 2.71 -14.96
N THR A 174 -7.93 3.59 -15.62
CA THR A 174 -9.39 3.45 -15.79
C THR A 174 -9.74 2.48 -16.92
N ASN A 175 -8.78 2.15 -17.76
CA ASN A 175 -8.96 1.24 -18.88
C ASN A 175 -7.88 0.13 -18.85
N PRO A 176 -7.99 -0.84 -17.91
CA PRO A 176 -7.03 -1.92 -17.81
C PRO A 176 -7.12 -2.86 -19.02
N LEU A 177 -5.96 -3.34 -19.45
CA LEU A 177 -5.84 -4.32 -20.53
C LEU A 177 -6.20 -5.72 -20.03
N ASP A 178 -6.53 -6.62 -20.95
CA ASP A 178 -6.84 -7.99 -20.63
C ASP A 178 -5.61 -8.74 -20.09
N LYS A 179 -5.85 -9.68 -19.18
CA LYS A 179 -4.83 -10.58 -18.65
C LYS A 179 -4.17 -11.37 -19.79
N GLY A 180 -2.84 -11.46 -19.74
CA GLY A 180 -2.02 -12.08 -20.79
C GLY A 180 -1.53 -11.10 -21.85
N THR A 181 -2.02 -9.86 -21.87
CA THR A 181 -1.54 -8.86 -22.83
C THR A 181 -0.09 -8.51 -22.58
N HIS A 182 0.75 -8.54 -23.62
CA HIS A 182 2.14 -8.10 -23.58
C HIS A 182 2.23 -6.59 -23.77
N VAL A 183 3.02 -5.94 -22.94
CA VAL A 183 3.24 -4.50 -22.95
C VAL A 183 4.73 -4.20 -22.79
N ARG A 184 5.17 -3.05 -23.32
CA ARG A 184 6.47 -2.47 -22.98
C ARG A 184 6.24 -1.31 -22.04
N VAL A 185 6.89 -1.31 -20.87
CA VAL A 185 6.77 -0.25 -19.86
C VAL A 185 8.03 0.59 -19.78
N ARG A 186 7.84 1.88 -19.50
CA ARG A 186 8.93 2.83 -19.23
C ARG A 186 8.54 3.74 -18.08
N PHE A 187 9.41 3.84 -17.08
CA PHE A 187 9.23 4.70 -15.91
C PHE A 187 10.59 5.07 -15.30
N ARG A 188 10.61 6.08 -14.43
CA ARG A 188 11.82 6.51 -13.74
C ARG A 188 11.66 6.35 -12.24
N LEU A 189 12.62 5.67 -11.60
CA LEU A 189 12.67 5.58 -10.15
C LEU A 189 13.11 6.91 -9.53
N PRO A 190 12.54 7.32 -8.38
CA PRO A 190 12.81 8.63 -7.77
C PRO A 190 14.28 8.94 -7.50
N SER A 191 15.08 7.94 -7.21
CA SER A 191 16.51 8.07 -6.85
C SER A 191 17.48 7.84 -8.01
N THR A 192 16.98 7.66 -9.25
CA THR A 192 17.83 7.34 -10.39
C THR A 192 17.70 8.34 -11.53
N ALA A 193 18.81 8.57 -12.25
CA ALA A 193 18.79 9.37 -13.47
C ALA A 193 18.35 8.58 -14.72
N ARG A 194 18.29 7.24 -14.61
CA ARG A 194 17.98 6.35 -15.74
C ARG A 194 16.52 5.92 -15.71
N ASP A 195 15.96 5.77 -16.91
CA ASP A 195 14.65 5.17 -17.08
C ASP A 195 14.73 3.65 -16.95
N VAL A 196 13.75 3.06 -16.31
CA VAL A 196 13.50 1.62 -16.33
C VAL A 196 12.67 1.30 -17.57
N GLU A 197 13.20 0.46 -18.43
CA GLU A 197 12.47 -0.10 -19.58
C GLU A 197 12.39 -1.61 -19.43
N ALA A 198 11.19 -2.16 -19.61
CA ALA A 198 10.97 -3.60 -19.50
C ALA A 198 9.84 -4.06 -20.41
N GLU A 199 9.93 -5.30 -20.90
CA GLU A 199 8.78 -6.03 -21.43
C GLU A 199 8.03 -6.67 -20.26
N ALA A 200 6.73 -6.60 -20.30
CA ALA A 200 5.89 -7.10 -19.22
C ALA A 200 4.60 -7.74 -19.76
N MET A 201 3.97 -8.54 -18.93
CA MET A 201 2.69 -9.16 -19.22
C MET A 201 1.68 -8.79 -18.14
N VAL A 202 0.45 -8.51 -18.53
CA VAL A 202 -0.66 -8.28 -17.61
C VAL A 202 -1.01 -9.58 -16.90
N VAL A 203 -0.88 -9.62 -15.56
CA VAL A 203 -1.13 -10.81 -14.76
C VAL A 203 -2.45 -10.75 -13.97
N TRP A 204 -2.97 -9.56 -13.72
CA TRP A 204 -4.29 -9.34 -13.17
C TRP A 204 -4.86 -8.00 -13.66
N THR A 205 -6.18 -7.89 -13.71
CA THR A 205 -6.90 -6.68 -14.07
C THR A 205 -8.06 -6.44 -13.12
N ASP A 206 -8.33 -5.18 -12.83
CA ASP A 206 -9.48 -4.73 -12.07
C ASP A 206 -9.89 -3.33 -12.57
N ARG A 207 -11.16 -3.17 -12.96
CA ARG A 207 -11.66 -1.90 -13.54
C ARG A 207 -11.64 -0.74 -12.55
N ARG A 208 -11.59 -1.01 -11.25
CA ARG A 208 -11.57 0.02 -10.19
C ARG A 208 -10.14 0.40 -9.80
N PHE A 209 -9.22 -0.56 -9.83
CA PHE A 209 -7.85 -0.38 -9.34
C PHE A 209 -6.81 -0.23 -10.45
N GLY A 210 -7.04 -0.85 -11.58
CA GLY A 210 -6.09 -0.88 -12.68
C GLY A 210 -5.60 -2.28 -13.01
N MET A 211 -4.30 -2.46 -13.22
CA MET A 211 -3.73 -3.75 -13.60
C MET A 211 -2.35 -3.99 -13.00
N GLY A 212 -2.01 -5.27 -12.85
CA GLY A 212 -0.68 -5.72 -12.44
C GLY A 212 0.11 -6.25 -13.63
N LEU A 213 1.36 -5.83 -13.72
CA LEU A 213 2.31 -6.15 -14.76
C LEU A 213 3.46 -6.96 -14.17
N HIS A 214 3.76 -8.10 -14.77
CA HIS A 214 4.93 -8.92 -14.46
C HIS A 214 5.99 -8.70 -15.54
N PHE A 215 7.22 -8.38 -15.14
CA PHE A 215 8.32 -8.22 -16.09
C PHE A 215 8.69 -9.57 -16.69
N THR A 216 8.64 -9.65 -18.00
CA THR A 216 9.03 -10.84 -18.78
C THR A 216 10.46 -10.71 -19.31
N ARG A 217 10.90 -9.47 -19.53
CA ARG A 217 12.27 -9.17 -19.97
C ARG A 217 12.69 -7.79 -19.47
N ILE A 218 13.82 -7.75 -18.79
CA ILE A 218 14.47 -6.53 -18.29
C ILE A 218 15.98 -6.74 -18.36
N ASP A 219 16.76 -5.71 -18.68
CA ASP A 219 18.20 -5.82 -18.69
C ASP A 219 18.79 -5.91 -17.28
N ALA A 220 19.96 -6.54 -17.14
CA ALA A 220 20.57 -6.83 -15.86
C ALA A 220 20.90 -5.58 -15.02
N ALA A 221 21.32 -4.48 -15.66
CA ALA A 221 21.68 -3.25 -14.96
C ALA A 221 20.43 -2.54 -14.44
N THR A 222 19.35 -2.52 -15.21
CA THR A 222 18.04 -2.00 -14.80
C THR A 222 17.43 -2.86 -13.70
N GLN A 223 17.55 -4.19 -13.80
CA GLN A 223 17.11 -5.13 -12.77
C GLN A 223 17.82 -4.88 -11.44
N GLN A 224 19.14 -4.67 -11.46
CA GLN A 224 19.92 -4.37 -10.27
C GLN A 224 19.50 -3.05 -9.64
N SER A 225 19.32 -2.00 -10.44
CA SER A 225 18.84 -0.69 -9.96
C SER A 225 17.47 -0.77 -9.29
N LEU A 226 16.58 -1.60 -9.83
CA LEU A 226 15.26 -1.86 -9.31
C LEU A 226 15.32 -2.64 -7.98
N GLU A 227 16.20 -3.64 -7.89
CA GLU A 227 16.43 -4.41 -6.66
C GLU A 227 16.99 -3.53 -5.54
N ASP A 228 17.96 -2.67 -5.85
CA ASP A 228 18.55 -1.73 -4.90
C ASP A 228 17.52 -0.71 -4.41
N PHE A 229 16.70 -0.19 -5.32
CA PHE A 229 15.58 0.71 -4.96
C PHE A 229 14.59 0.01 -4.02
N VAL A 230 14.13 -1.17 -4.37
CA VAL A 230 13.18 -1.93 -3.55
C VAL A 230 13.79 -2.28 -2.19
N ARG A 231 15.03 -2.73 -2.14
CA ARG A 231 15.74 -3.04 -0.89
C ARG A 231 15.84 -1.81 0.00
N THR A 232 16.31 -0.69 -0.51
CA THR A 232 16.50 0.54 0.26
C THR A 232 15.20 1.04 0.84
N HIS A 233 14.15 1.14 0.05
CA HIS A 233 12.87 1.69 0.49
C HIS A 233 12.05 0.71 1.34
N PHE A 234 12.16 -0.59 1.08
CA PHE A 234 11.48 -1.61 1.88
C PHE A 234 12.08 -1.72 3.27
N PHE A 235 13.41 -1.67 3.41
CA PHE A 235 14.07 -1.73 4.72
C PHE A 235 13.96 -0.42 5.50
N THR A 236 13.93 0.73 4.83
CA THR A 236 13.68 2.02 5.47
C THR A 236 12.29 2.04 6.10
N ASN A 237 11.31 1.45 5.45
CA ASN A 237 9.95 1.29 5.99
C ASN A 237 9.84 0.26 7.14
N ARG A 238 10.87 -0.57 7.38
CA ARG A 238 10.93 -1.53 8.50
C ARG A 238 11.79 -1.07 9.68
N LYS A 239 12.64 -0.05 9.49
CA LYS A 239 13.58 0.46 10.50
C LYS A 239 13.24 1.86 11.02
N ALA A 240 12.16 2.46 10.56
CA ALA A 240 11.67 3.74 11.06
C ALA A 240 10.68 3.54 12.20
#